data_b151dc3b9ff45f72f5b6fb4c3a151c61
#
_entry.id   b151dc3b9ff45f72f5b6fb4c3a151c61
#
_cell.length_a   1.000
_cell.length_b   1.000
_cell.length_c   1.000
_cell.angle_alpha   90.00
_cell.angle_beta   90.00
_cell.angle_gamma   90.00
#
_symmetry.space_group_name_H-M   'P 1'
#
loop_
_entity.id
_entity.type
_entity.pdbx_description
1 polymer ?
#
loop_
_entity_poly.entity_id
_entity_poly.type
_entity_poly.pdbx_seq_one_letter_code
_entity_poly.pdbx_strand_id
1 'polypeptide(L)'
;NRKSNQNFKKNNPNVKLPPDFYLYETFNMNYDKFYTDGKPTAAWLVDHINEFKDFTNLSILDWGCGTGRILRHLPTILDTSNSFYGTDYNKKYVTWCSENLEGIQFKNNFLKPNLDFKDDFMDIIYGISIFTHLSEELHFSWIIELTRVLKNDGILFLTTHGDAHKFKLLPKEQVIYENGNLVVHGYKKEGNRLYASYQSPKFMKKLCSKNNLK
;
A
#
# COMPACT_ATOMS: atom_id res chain seq x y z
N ASN A 1 21.50 4.29 -14.27
CA ASN A 1 20.22 3.59 -14.56
C ASN A 1 19.85 3.51 -16.06
N ARG A 2 20.18 4.54 -16.91
CA ARG A 2 19.70 4.56 -18.32
C ARG A 2 20.09 3.31 -19.11
N LYS A 3 21.37 2.91 -19.07
CA LYS A 3 21.88 1.70 -19.77
C LYS A 3 21.27 0.43 -19.19
N SER A 4 21.16 0.33 -17.85
CA SER A 4 20.52 -0.79 -17.18
C SER A 4 19.04 -0.92 -17.55
N ASN A 5 18.29 0.19 -17.59
CA ASN A 5 16.89 0.22 -17.98
C ASN A 5 16.68 -0.20 -19.44
N GLN A 6 17.56 0.22 -20.36
CA GLN A 6 17.53 -0.23 -21.77
C GLN A 6 17.74 -1.74 -21.88
N ASN A 7 18.71 -2.28 -21.15
CA ASN A 7 18.97 -3.72 -21.12
C ASN A 7 17.77 -4.49 -20.55
N PHE A 8 17.17 -3.99 -19.47
CA PHE A 8 15.98 -4.60 -18.88
C PHE A 8 14.83 -4.69 -19.91
N LYS A 9 14.51 -3.58 -20.59
CA LYS A 9 13.45 -3.58 -21.64
C LYS A 9 13.76 -4.58 -22.76
N LYS A 10 15.00 -4.66 -23.20
CA LYS A 10 15.42 -5.59 -24.26
C LYS A 10 15.22 -7.04 -23.84
N ASN A 11 15.55 -7.37 -22.58
CA ASN A 11 15.50 -8.74 -22.07
C ASN A 11 14.09 -9.13 -21.57
N ASN A 12 13.21 -8.15 -21.35
CA ASN A 12 11.85 -8.33 -20.83
C ASN A 12 10.82 -7.55 -21.67
N PRO A 13 10.67 -7.86 -22.97
CA PRO A 13 9.84 -7.08 -23.88
C PRO A 13 8.35 -7.08 -23.52
N ASN A 14 7.88 -8.12 -22.83
CA ASN A 14 6.48 -8.27 -22.43
C ASN A 14 6.14 -7.60 -21.08
N VAL A 15 7.14 -7.12 -20.35
CA VAL A 15 6.90 -6.46 -19.05
C VAL A 15 6.40 -5.04 -19.28
N LYS A 16 5.17 -4.78 -18.86
CA LYS A 16 4.59 -3.44 -18.89
C LYS A 16 5.20 -2.58 -17.79
N LEU A 17 5.90 -1.53 -18.18
CA LEU A 17 6.52 -0.55 -17.28
C LEU A 17 5.75 0.77 -17.34
N PRO A 18 5.42 1.39 -16.20
CA PRO A 18 4.81 2.71 -16.19
C PRO A 18 5.81 3.79 -16.68
N PRO A 19 5.32 4.98 -17.05
CA PRO A 19 6.17 6.12 -17.39
C PRO A 19 7.21 6.41 -16.29
N ASP A 20 8.39 6.86 -16.68
CA ASP A 20 9.52 7.12 -15.76
C ASP A 20 9.14 8.03 -14.59
N PHE A 21 8.32 9.04 -14.86
CA PHE A 21 7.85 9.96 -13.81
C PHE A 21 6.99 9.22 -12.76
N TYR A 22 6.14 8.28 -13.18
CA TYR A 22 5.31 7.49 -12.23
C TYR A 22 6.19 6.53 -11.41
N LEU A 23 7.20 5.91 -12.04
CA LEU A 23 8.18 5.10 -11.32
C LEU A 23 8.94 5.92 -10.27
N TYR A 24 9.37 7.14 -10.62
CA TYR A 24 10.06 8.03 -9.69
C TYR A 24 9.19 8.40 -8.49
N GLU A 25 7.92 8.70 -8.72
CA GLU A 25 6.98 9.10 -7.66
C GLU A 25 6.57 7.93 -6.75
N THR A 26 6.43 6.71 -7.30
CA THR A 26 5.92 5.55 -6.53
C THR A 26 7.00 4.62 -6.00
N PHE A 27 8.22 4.67 -6.53
CA PHE A 27 9.31 3.78 -6.11
C PHE A 27 10.68 4.39 -6.44
N ASN A 28 11.27 4.02 -7.57
CA ASN A 28 12.52 4.56 -8.11
C ASN A 28 12.62 4.29 -9.62
N MET A 29 13.55 4.97 -10.30
CA MET A 29 13.74 4.86 -11.75
C MET A 29 14.62 3.66 -12.17
N ASN A 30 14.65 2.59 -11.45
CA ASN A 30 15.32 1.35 -11.83
C ASN A 30 14.26 0.31 -12.20
N TYR A 31 14.16 -0.03 -13.50
CA TYR A 31 13.12 -0.93 -14.02
C TYR A 31 13.27 -2.36 -13.50
N ASP A 32 14.51 -2.83 -13.40
CA ASP A 32 14.81 -4.14 -12.86
C ASP A 32 14.32 -4.25 -11.41
N LYS A 33 14.76 -3.34 -10.54
CA LYS A 33 14.30 -3.32 -9.15
C LYS A 33 12.78 -3.13 -9.03
N PHE A 34 12.18 -2.25 -9.84
CA PHE A 34 10.74 -2.07 -9.82
C PHE A 34 9.99 -3.38 -10.04
N TYR A 35 10.42 -4.15 -11.03
CA TYR A 35 9.74 -5.39 -11.40
C TYR A 35 10.19 -6.56 -10.51
N THR A 36 11.50 -6.77 -10.35
CA THR A 36 12.05 -7.92 -9.64
C THR A 36 11.82 -7.85 -8.14
N ASP A 37 11.92 -6.66 -7.50
CA ASP A 37 11.67 -6.52 -6.06
C ASP A 37 10.16 -6.57 -5.72
N GLY A 38 9.28 -6.38 -6.71
CA GLY A 38 7.84 -6.48 -6.54
C GLY A 38 7.38 -7.89 -6.18
N LYS A 39 7.93 -8.90 -6.85
CA LYS A 39 7.54 -10.30 -6.66
C LYS A 39 7.89 -10.87 -5.28
N PRO A 40 9.11 -10.73 -4.74
CA PRO A 40 9.41 -11.11 -3.35
C PRO A 40 8.58 -10.35 -2.32
N THR A 41 8.28 -9.06 -2.58
CA THR A 41 7.40 -8.30 -1.69
C THR A 41 5.97 -8.87 -1.68
N ALA A 42 5.45 -9.28 -2.84
CA ALA A 42 4.15 -9.93 -2.95
C ALA A 42 4.15 -11.31 -2.25
N ALA A 43 5.20 -12.11 -2.43
CA ALA A 43 5.36 -13.39 -1.75
C ALA A 43 5.43 -13.22 -0.23
N TRP A 44 6.25 -12.28 0.24
CA TRP A 44 6.35 -11.92 1.66
C TRP A 44 4.98 -11.52 2.26
N LEU A 45 4.20 -10.73 1.54
CA LEU A 45 2.85 -10.36 1.96
C LEU A 45 1.94 -11.60 2.08
N VAL A 46 1.96 -12.46 1.07
CA VAL A 46 1.17 -13.71 1.05
C VAL A 46 1.56 -14.62 2.21
N ASP A 47 2.86 -14.84 2.44
CA ASP A 47 3.36 -15.68 3.53
C ASP A 47 2.85 -15.21 4.90
N HIS A 48 2.90 -13.89 5.17
CA HIS A 48 2.43 -13.34 6.45
C HIS A 48 0.91 -13.43 6.62
N ILE A 49 0.14 -13.24 5.56
CA ILE A 49 -1.33 -13.33 5.64
C ILE A 49 -1.78 -14.79 5.74
N ASN A 50 -1.07 -15.71 5.07
CA ASN A 50 -1.40 -17.14 5.05
C ASN A 50 -1.29 -17.80 6.45
N GLU A 51 -0.60 -17.15 7.40
CA GLU A 51 -0.63 -17.58 8.82
C GLU A 51 -2.02 -17.45 9.45
N PHE A 52 -2.91 -16.63 8.87
CA PHE A 52 -4.23 -16.30 9.45
C PHE A 52 -5.41 -16.65 8.54
N LYS A 53 -5.20 -16.71 7.21
CA LYS A 53 -6.28 -16.92 6.24
C LYS A 53 -5.76 -17.56 4.96
N ASP A 54 -6.41 -18.66 4.54
CA ASP A 54 -6.13 -19.33 3.26
C ASP A 54 -6.59 -18.47 2.08
N PHE A 55 -5.80 -18.44 1.01
CA PHE A 55 -6.09 -17.68 -0.21
C PHE A 55 -6.96 -18.47 -1.20
N THR A 56 -8.24 -18.64 -0.89
CA THR A 56 -9.19 -19.32 -1.77
C THR A 56 -10.50 -18.53 -1.87
N ASN A 57 -10.91 -18.14 -3.08
CA ASN A 57 -12.13 -17.36 -3.35
C ASN A 57 -12.20 -16.02 -2.58
N LEU A 58 -11.09 -15.32 -2.46
CA LEU A 58 -11.01 -14.06 -1.71
C LEU A 58 -11.08 -12.84 -2.63
N SER A 59 -11.64 -11.74 -2.10
CA SER A 59 -11.53 -10.38 -2.63
C SER A 59 -10.38 -9.66 -1.94
N ILE A 60 -9.32 -9.30 -2.68
CA ILE A 60 -8.06 -8.76 -2.15
C ILE A 60 -7.84 -7.35 -2.71
N LEU A 61 -7.68 -6.37 -1.83
CA LEU A 61 -7.47 -4.96 -2.18
C LEU A 61 -6.05 -4.49 -1.85
N ASP A 62 -5.36 -3.94 -2.84
CA ASP A 62 -4.17 -3.10 -2.67
C ASP A 62 -4.63 -1.64 -2.53
N TRP A 63 -4.69 -1.13 -1.30
CA TRP A 63 -5.02 0.25 -1.01
C TRP A 63 -3.77 1.13 -1.13
N GLY A 64 -3.80 2.06 -2.08
CA GLY A 64 -2.64 2.87 -2.46
C GLY A 64 -1.68 2.09 -3.36
N CYS A 65 -2.21 1.39 -4.36
CA CYS A 65 -1.45 0.48 -5.22
C CYS A 65 -0.38 1.16 -6.10
N GLY A 66 -0.39 2.49 -6.19
CA GLY A 66 0.50 3.24 -7.05
C GLY A 66 0.41 2.75 -8.50
N THR A 67 1.53 2.31 -9.04
CA THR A 67 1.63 1.73 -10.39
C THR A 67 1.59 0.20 -10.41
N GLY A 68 1.01 -0.41 -9.39
CA GLY A 68 0.80 -1.85 -9.30
C GLY A 68 2.08 -2.68 -9.13
N ARG A 69 3.10 -2.15 -8.47
CA ARG A 69 4.41 -2.82 -8.30
C ARG A 69 4.30 -4.18 -7.61
N ILE A 70 3.47 -4.27 -6.59
CA ILE A 70 3.25 -5.50 -5.80
C ILE A 70 2.07 -6.27 -6.39
N LEU A 71 0.95 -5.59 -6.58
CA LEU A 71 -0.32 -6.17 -6.97
C LEU A 71 -0.25 -6.98 -8.28
N ARG A 72 0.54 -6.55 -9.27
CA ARG A 72 0.72 -7.25 -10.55
C ARG A 72 1.23 -8.69 -10.43
N HIS A 73 1.86 -9.03 -9.31
CA HIS A 73 2.42 -10.36 -9.08
C HIS A 73 1.44 -11.31 -8.38
N LEU A 74 0.44 -10.79 -7.67
CA LEU A 74 -0.51 -11.61 -6.92
C LEU A 74 -1.29 -12.60 -7.80
N PRO A 75 -1.81 -12.23 -9.00
CA PRO A 75 -2.51 -13.19 -9.87
C PRO A 75 -1.65 -14.36 -10.38
N THR A 76 -0.30 -14.22 -10.30
CA THR A 76 0.62 -15.31 -10.67
C THR A 76 1.12 -16.13 -9.48
N ILE A 77 0.94 -15.62 -8.26
CA ILE A 77 1.35 -16.27 -7.01
C ILE A 77 0.17 -17.04 -6.41
N LEU A 78 -1.02 -16.46 -6.49
CA LEU A 78 -2.24 -16.99 -5.93
C LEU A 78 -3.12 -17.64 -7.00
N ASP A 79 -4.04 -18.48 -6.55
CA ASP A 79 -5.01 -19.16 -7.41
C ASP A 79 -5.96 -18.18 -8.10
N THR A 80 -6.43 -18.54 -9.31
CA THR A 80 -7.37 -17.76 -10.12
C THR A 80 -8.77 -17.64 -9.51
N SER A 81 -9.07 -18.38 -8.46
CA SER A 81 -10.32 -18.23 -7.68
C SER A 81 -10.39 -16.87 -6.96
N ASN A 82 -9.26 -16.21 -6.74
CA ASN A 82 -9.21 -14.92 -6.07
C ASN A 82 -9.49 -13.75 -7.01
N SER A 83 -10.11 -12.70 -6.48
CA SER A 83 -10.37 -11.44 -7.17
C SER A 83 -9.45 -10.34 -6.65
N PHE A 84 -8.77 -9.63 -7.56
CA PHE A 84 -7.77 -8.63 -7.22
C PHE A 84 -8.25 -7.22 -7.56
N TYR A 85 -8.07 -6.31 -6.60
CA TYR A 85 -8.48 -4.92 -6.69
C TYR A 85 -7.31 -4.01 -6.34
N GLY A 86 -7.20 -2.88 -7.03
CA GLY A 86 -6.23 -1.84 -6.72
C GLY A 86 -6.90 -0.47 -6.65
N THR A 87 -6.56 0.33 -5.63
CA THR A 87 -7.00 1.73 -5.57
C THR A 87 -5.82 2.67 -5.33
N ASP A 88 -5.91 3.86 -5.91
CA ASP A 88 -4.98 4.95 -5.65
C ASP A 88 -5.68 6.30 -5.84
N TYR A 89 -5.26 7.33 -5.10
CA TYR A 89 -5.81 8.67 -5.26
C TYR A 89 -5.32 9.38 -6.53
N ASN A 90 -4.22 8.91 -7.12
CA ASN A 90 -3.69 9.43 -8.37
C ASN A 90 -4.35 8.74 -9.57
N LYS A 91 -5.34 9.42 -10.16
CA LYS A 91 -6.07 8.92 -11.31
C LYS A 91 -5.18 8.46 -12.47
N LYS A 92 -4.01 9.11 -12.68
CA LYS A 92 -3.10 8.73 -13.78
C LYS A 92 -2.48 7.35 -13.56
N TYR A 93 -2.18 6.99 -12.31
CA TYR A 93 -1.66 5.66 -11.97
C TYR A 93 -2.72 4.59 -12.19
N VAL A 94 -3.93 4.84 -11.70
CA VAL A 94 -5.08 3.95 -11.85
C VAL A 94 -5.41 3.71 -13.33
N THR A 95 -5.46 4.78 -14.14
CA THR A 95 -5.70 4.66 -15.58
C THR A 95 -4.63 3.80 -16.25
N TRP A 96 -3.34 4.08 -15.96
CA TRP A 96 -2.25 3.31 -16.52
C TRP A 96 -2.33 1.81 -16.10
N CYS A 97 -2.61 1.53 -14.84
CA CYS A 97 -2.78 0.17 -14.35
C CYS A 97 -3.92 -0.56 -15.04
N SER A 98 -5.08 0.08 -15.18
CA SER A 98 -6.26 -0.50 -15.86
C SER A 98 -6.00 -0.85 -17.32
N GLU A 99 -5.16 -0.07 -18.01
CA GLU A 99 -4.81 -0.28 -19.42
C GLU A 99 -3.70 -1.32 -19.64
N ASN A 100 -2.90 -1.63 -18.62
CA ASN A 100 -1.66 -2.39 -18.78
C ASN A 100 -1.54 -3.64 -17.91
N LEU A 101 -2.38 -3.80 -16.88
CA LEU A 101 -2.32 -4.94 -15.96
C LEU A 101 -3.61 -5.75 -16.02
N GLU A 102 -3.53 -6.95 -16.57
CA GLU A 102 -4.66 -7.85 -16.74
C GLU A 102 -5.02 -8.61 -15.45
N GLY A 103 -6.28 -9.05 -15.33
CA GLY A 103 -6.75 -9.85 -14.19
C GLY A 103 -6.93 -9.06 -12.88
N ILE A 104 -6.85 -7.73 -12.91
CA ILE A 104 -6.97 -6.85 -11.75
C ILE A 104 -7.97 -5.72 -12.06
N GLN A 105 -8.85 -5.43 -11.12
CA GLN A 105 -9.78 -4.32 -11.23
C GLN A 105 -9.24 -3.09 -10.50
N PHE A 106 -9.17 -1.95 -11.19
CA PHE A 106 -8.64 -0.71 -10.62
C PHE A 106 -9.71 0.35 -10.48
N LYS A 107 -9.76 1.01 -9.31
CA LYS A 107 -10.67 2.15 -9.05
C LYS A 107 -9.90 3.32 -8.47
N ASN A 108 -10.25 4.53 -8.91
CA ASN A 108 -9.67 5.74 -8.34
C ASN A 108 -10.40 6.10 -7.03
N ASN A 109 -9.65 6.34 -5.97
CA ASN A 109 -10.16 6.95 -4.74
C ASN A 109 -9.67 8.39 -4.62
N PHE A 110 -10.06 9.08 -3.54
CA PHE A 110 -9.58 10.41 -3.20
C PHE A 110 -8.55 10.34 -2.06
N LEU A 111 -7.87 11.45 -1.79
CA LEU A 111 -7.02 11.54 -0.60
C LEU A 111 -7.85 11.42 0.70
N LYS A 112 -9.05 12.00 0.70
CA LYS A 112 -10.05 11.78 1.74
C LYS A 112 -10.70 10.40 1.56
N PRO A 113 -11.01 9.69 2.66
CA PRO A 113 -11.55 8.34 2.62
C PRO A 113 -12.90 8.29 1.88
N ASN A 114 -12.89 7.53 0.80
CA ASN A 114 -14.07 7.15 0.06
C ASN A 114 -13.69 6.05 -0.94
N LEU A 115 -14.03 4.81 -0.63
CA LEU A 115 -13.83 3.66 -1.50
C LEU A 115 -15.14 3.25 -2.16
N ASP A 116 -15.15 3.16 -3.48
CA ASP A 116 -16.30 2.71 -4.25
C ASP A 116 -16.47 1.19 -4.17
N PHE A 117 -16.66 0.69 -2.95
CA PHE A 117 -16.99 -0.69 -2.64
C PHE A 117 -18.12 -0.73 -1.61
N LYS A 118 -18.89 -1.83 -1.62
CA LYS A 118 -19.92 -2.09 -0.61
C LYS A 118 -19.27 -2.36 0.75
N ASP A 119 -20.04 -2.23 1.81
CA ASP A 119 -19.68 -2.68 3.14
C ASP A 119 -19.41 -4.20 3.11
N ASP A 120 -18.52 -4.69 3.93
CA ASP A 120 -18.18 -6.12 4.09
C ASP A 120 -17.84 -6.83 2.76
N PHE A 121 -17.13 -6.16 1.85
CA PHE A 121 -16.83 -6.70 0.53
C PHE A 121 -15.46 -7.37 0.45
N MET A 122 -14.45 -6.82 1.11
CA MET A 122 -13.07 -7.29 1.02
C MET A 122 -12.73 -8.32 2.09
N ASP A 123 -12.11 -9.41 1.68
CA ASP A 123 -11.56 -10.42 2.61
C ASP A 123 -10.20 -9.99 3.14
N ILE A 124 -9.39 -9.34 2.29
CA ILE A 124 -8.06 -8.84 2.63
C ILE A 124 -7.93 -7.44 2.06
N ILE A 125 -7.44 -6.52 2.90
CA ILE A 125 -6.98 -5.20 2.47
C ILE A 125 -5.52 -5.06 2.92
N TYR A 126 -4.64 -4.69 2.02
CA TYR A 126 -3.29 -4.32 2.40
C TYR A 126 -2.93 -2.92 1.91
N GLY A 127 -2.05 -2.25 2.66
CA GLY A 127 -1.53 -0.93 2.31
C GLY A 127 -0.04 -0.84 2.67
N ILE A 128 0.82 -0.79 1.66
CA ILE A 128 2.27 -0.76 1.85
C ILE A 128 2.76 0.70 1.82
N SER A 129 3.22 1.18 2.97
CA SER A 129 3.73 2.55 3.18
C SER A 129 2.71 3.67 2.92
N ILE A 130 1.41 3.40 3.02
CA ILE A 130 0.39 4.44 2.77
C ILE A 130 0.22 5.32 4.00
N PHE A 131 0.05 4.75 5.18
CA PHE A 131 -0.07 5.51 6.43
C PHE A 131 1.14 6.39 6.71
N THR A 132 2.31 6.02 6.22
CA THR A 132 3.53 6.83 6.38
C THR A 132 3.47 8.19 5.68
N HIS A 133 2.45 8.45 4.85
CA HIS A 133 2.25 9.69 4.09
C HIS A 133 0.97 10.46 4.48
N LEU A 134 0.35 10.09 5.60
CA LEU A 134 -0.93 10.66 6.04
C LEU A 134 -0.82 11.38 7.38
N SER A 135 -1.69 12.37 7.61
CA SER A 135 -1.87 13.06 8.90
C SER A 135 -2.59 12.17 9.91
N GLU A 136 -2.59 12.58 11.18
CA GLU A 136 -3.35 11.89 12.22
C GLU A 136 -4.85 11.83 11.89
N GLU A 137 -5.43 12.92 11.38
CA GLU A 137 -6.84 12.98 10.96
C GLU A 137 -7.15 11.93 9.89
N LEU A 138 -6.29 11.81 8.87
CA LEU A 138 -6.49 10.82 7.81
C LEU A 138 -6.19 9.39 8.28
N HIS A 139 -5.35 9.16 9.28
CA HIS A 139 -5.23 7.83 9.89
C HIS A 139 -6.57 7.36 10.46
N PHE A 140 -7.22 8.19 11.29
CA PHE A 140 -8.50 7.83 11.89
C PHE A 140 -9.62 7.72 10.86
N SER A 141 -9.67 8.62 9.90
CA SER A 141 -10.71 8.61 8.86
C SER A 141 -10.56 7.41 7.91
N TRP A 142 -9.34 7.10 7.49
CA TRP A 142 -9.08 5.95 6.62
C TRP A 142 -9.29 4.61 7.30
N ILE A 143 -8.93 4.46 8.58
CA ILE A 143 -9.17 3.20 9.26
C ILE A 143 -10.66 2.88 9.36
N ILE A 144 -11.52 3.89 9.54
CA ILE A 144 -12.99 3.73 9.52
C ILE A 144 -13.45 3.22 8.16
N GLU A 145 -12.99 3.84 7.08
CA GLU A 145 -13.38 3.46 5.73
C GLU A 145 -12.87 2.09 5.32
N LEU A 146 -11.60 1.77 5.66
CA LEU A 146 -11.03 0.46 5.41
C LEU A 146 -11.80 -0.63 6.20
N THR A 147 -12.16 -0.35 7.45
CA THR A 147 -12.97 -1.27 8.26
C THR A 147 -14.37 -1.43 7.69
N ARG A 148 -14.99 -0.38 7.13
CA ARG A 148 -16.31 -0.47 6.50
C ARG A 148 -16.33 -1.45 5.33
N VAL A 149 -15.32 -1.42 4.47
CA VAL A 149 -15.27 -2.31 3.30
C VAL A 149 -14.68 -3.68 3.60
N LEU A 150 -14.01 -3.85 4.74
CA LEU A 150 -13.46 -5.12 5.19
C LEU A 150 -14.55 -5.99 5.81
N LYS A 151 -14.58 -7.27 5.49
CA LYS A 151 -15.47 -8.24 6.14
C LYS A 151 -15.11 -8.42 7.62
N ASN A 152 -16.07 -8.86 8.44
CA ASN A 152 -15.87 -9.07 9.88
C ASN A 152 -14.72 -10.01 10.23
N ASP A 153 -14.46 -11.02 9.40
CA ASP A 153 -13.35 -11.96 9.51
C ASP A 153 -12.17 -11.63 8.57
N GLY A 154 -12.20 -10.43 8.01
CA GLY A 154 -11.20 -9.94 7.06
C GLY A 154 -9.90 -9.53 7.72
N ILE A 155 -8.84 -9.47 6.93
CA ILE A 155 -7.50 -9.07 7.37
C ILE A 155 -7.14 -7.70 6.81
N LEU A 156 -6.75 -6.78 7.69
CA LEU A 156 -6.18 -5.50 7.35
C LEU A 156 -4.66 -5.52 7.62
N PHE A 157 -3.86 -5.55 6.55
CA PHE A 157 -2.41 -5.60 6.62
C PHE A 157 -1.80 -4.25 6.23
N LEU A 158 -1.17 -3.56 7.18
CA LEU A 158 -0.62 -2.22 6.98
C LEU A 158 0.85 -2.15 7.40
N THR A 159 1.67 -1.47 6.60
CA THR A 159 3.03 -1.15 7.00
C THR A 159 3.16 0.31 7.42
N THR A 160 3.99 0.56 8.43
CA THR A 160 4.18 1.88 9.04
C THR A 160 5.66 2.18 9.28
N HIS A 161 5.99 3.44 9.56
CA HIS A 161 7.29 3.83 10.11
C HIS A 161 7.30 3.57 11.63
N GLY A 162 7.39 2.29 12.00
CA GLY A 162 7.45 1.86 13.39
C GLY A 162 8.83 2.05 14.04
N ASP A 163 9.10 1.26 15.09
CA ASP A 163 10.33 1.36 15.90
C ASP A 163 11.62 1.28 15.09
N ALA A 164 11.63 0.51 13.99
CA ALA A 164 12.77 0.42 13.07
C ALA A 164 13.16 1.77 12.44
N HIS A 165 12.28 2.76 12.45
CA HIS A 165 12.54 4.10 11.91
C HIS A 165 12.71 5.18 12.99
N LYS A 166 12.63 4.83 14.28
CA LYS A 166 12.73 5.76 15.40
C LYS A 166 14.04 6.55 15.40
N PHE A 167 15.12 5.99 14.89
CA PHE A 167 16.42 6.67 14.76
C PHE A 167 16.41 7.93 13.89
N LYS A 168 15.37 8.10 13.05
CA LYS A 168 15.16 9.31 12.21
C LYS A 168 14.53 10.47 12.98
N LEU A 169 14.04 10.24 14.17
CA LEU A 169 13.35 11.22 15.00
C LEU A 169 14.33 11.98 15.88
N LEU A 170 14.12 13.28 16.02
CA LEU A 170 14.85 14.11 16.98
C LEU A 170 14.51 13.67 18.43
N PRO A 171 15.38 13.93 19.43
CA PRO A 171 15.13 13.51 20.82
C PRO A 171 13.75 13.94 21.36
N LYS A 172 13.32 15.18 21.09
CA LYS A 172 11.99 15.68 21.46
C LYS A 172 10.84 14.94 20.77
N GLU A 173 11.06 14.51 19.53
CA GLU A 173 10.06 13.77 18.75
C GLU A 173 9.97 12.31 19.19
N GLN A 174 11.08 11.72 19.65
CA GLN A 174 11.07 10.38 20.23
C GLN A 174 10.18 10.33 21.49
N VAL A 175 10.19 11.38 22.32
CA VAL A 175 9.28 11.48 23.46
C VAL A 175 7.81 11.51 23.03
N ILE A 176 7.48 12.28 21.99
CA ILE A 176 6.11 12.32 21.41
C ILE A 176 5.70 10.93 20.93
N TYR A 177 6.59 10.28 20.17
CA TYR A 177 6.40 8.93 19.62
C TYR A 177 6.20 7.88 20.74
N GLU A 178 7.03 7.86 21.77
CA GLU A 178 6.95 6.93 22.91
C GLU A 178 5.69 7.11 23.74
N ASN A 179 5.16 8.33 23.80
CA ASN A 179 3.88 8.63 24.44
C ASN A 179 2.67 8.16 23.63
N GLY A 180 2.88 7.60 22.42
CA GLY A 180 1.81 7.06 21.57
C GLY A 180 1.10 8.14 20.76
N ASN A 181 1.79 9.25 20.47
CA ASN A 181 1.32 10.27 19.54
C ASN A 181 2.02 10.13 18.20
N LEU A 182 1.36 10.58 17.14
CA LEU A 182 1.94 10.60 15.80
C LEU A 182 3.00 11.69 15.70
N VAL A 183 4.14 11.38 15.09
CA VAL A 183 5.12 12.39 14.69
C VAL A 183 5.01 12.59 13.18
N VAL A 184 4.98 13.86 12.73
CA VAL A 184 4.79 14.22 11.33
C VAL A 184 5.90 15.15 10.86
N HIS A 185 6.54 14.79 9.77
CA HIS A 185 7.43 15.63 8.97
C HIS A 185 6.69 16.09 7.72
N GLY A 186 5.92 17.18 7.84
CA GLY A 186 5.02 17.70 6.80
C GLY A 186 5.69 18.64 5.81
N TYR A 187 6.85 18.31 5.26
CA TYR A 187 7.58 19.17 4.32
C TYR A 187 6.86 19.40 2.98
N LYS A 188 5.87 18.57 2.66
CA LYS A 188 5.05 18.63 1.45
C LYS A 188 3.58 18.38 1.78
N LYS A 189 2.73 18.52 0.74
CA LYS A 189 1.32 18.20 0.87
C LYS A 189 1.14 16.73 1.23
N GLU A 190 0.19 16.46 2.08
CA GLU A 190 -0.25 15.14 2.50
C GLU A 190 -0.54 14.21 1.31
N GLY A 191 -0.20 12.95 1.43
CA GLY A 191 -0.23 11.97 0.34
C GLY A 191 1.01 12.00 -0.58
N ASN A 192 1.87 13.02 -0.48
CA ASN A 192 3.10 13.08 -1.26
C ASN A 192 4.20 12.23 -0.61
N ARG A 193 5.05 11.61 -1.42
CA ARG A 193 6.19 10.79 -0.96
C ARG A 193 7.16 11.47 0.02
N LEU A 194 7.17 12.80 0.05
CA LEU A 194 8.02 13.60 0.95
C LEU A 194 7.28 14.00 2.25
N TYR A 195 6.01 13.69 2.38
CA TYR A 195 5.31 13.75 3.66
C TYR A 195 5.64 12.48 4.43
N ALA A 196 6.11 12.59 5.65
CA ALA A 196 6.44 11.42 6.46
C ALA A 196 5.79 11.48 7.83
N SER A 197 5.10 10.42 8.21
CA SER A 197 4.59 10.23 9.56
C SER A 197 5.13 8.94 10.18
N TYR A 198 5.28 8.97 11.50
CA TYR A 198 5.89 7.90 12.29
C TYR A 198 4.90 7.42 13.34
N GLN A 199 4.53 6.16 13.25
CA GLN A 199 3.49 5.51 14.05
C GLN A 199 4.14 4.57 15.07
N SER A 200 4.07 4.92 16.37
CA SER A 200 4.50 3.98 17.39
C SER A 200 3.54 2.79 17.51
N PRO A 201 4.00 1.63 18.01
CA PRO A 201 3.09 0.52 18.30
C PRO A 201 1.92 0.93 19.21
N LYS A 202 2.18 1.85 20.17
CA LYS A 202 1.15 2.39 21.05
C LYS A 202 0.11 3.24 20.32
N PHE A 203 0.53 4.04 19.33
CA PHE A 203 -0.37 4.80 18.45
C PHE A 203 -1.24 3.86 17.62
N MET A 204 -0.62 2.87 16.96
CA MET A 204 -1.35 1.91 16.13
C MET A 204 -2.34 1.08 16.95
N LYS A 205 -1.95 0.64 18.15
CA LYS A 205 -2.87 -0.08 19.04
C LYS A 205 -4.09 0.79 19.43
N LYS A 206 -3.88 2.08 19.72
CA LYS A 206 -4.96 3.04 19.99
C LYS A 206 -5.87 3.22 18.78
N LEU A 207 -5.28 3.32 17.57
CA LEU A 207 -6.02 3.48 16.32
C LEU A 207 -6.89 2.25 16.02
N CYS A 208 -6.32 1.03 16.14
CA CYS A 208 -7.02 -0.22 15.89
C CYS A 208 -8.15 -0.47 16.91
N SER A 209 -7.86 -0.31 18.21
CA SER A 209 -8.83 -0.59 19.27
C SER A 209 -10.08 0.30 19.22
N LYS A 210 -9.95 1.55 18.76
CA LYS A 210 -11.08 2.47 18.58
C LYS A 210 -12.03 2.04 17.43
N ASN A 211 -11.60 1.16 16.56
CA ASN A 211 -12.33 0.71 15.38
C ASN A 211 -12.62 -0.81 15.41
N ASN A 212 -12.63 -1.42 16.59
CA ASN A 212 -12.91 -2.85 16.81
C ASN A 212 -11.98 -3.81 16.05
N LEU A 213 -10.83 -3.33 15.60
CA LEU A 213 -9.77 -4.19 15.04
C LEU A 213 -8.95 -4.83 16.18
N LYS A 214 -8.70 -6.13 16.04
CA LYS A 214 -7.96 -6.94 17.02
C LYS A 214 -6.50 -7.08 16.64
#